data_1aaa49279e6e0c0c36b1563736a4f9f8
#
_entry.id   1aaa49279e6e0c0c36b1563736a4f9f8
#
_cell.length_a   1.000
_cell.length_b   1.000
_cell.length_c   1.000
_cell.angle_alpha   90.00
_cell.angle_beta   90.00
_cell.angle_gamma   90.00
#
_symmetry.space_group_name_H-M   'P 1'
#
loop_
_entity.id
_entity.type
_entity.pdbx_description
1 polymer ?
#
loop_
_entity_poly.entity_id
_entity_poly.type
_entity_poly.pdbx_seq_one_letter_code
_entity_poly.pdbx_strand_id
1 'polypeptide(L)'
;MPMWTRIALTAATLLTMSCKEVSNENPLEHALASENPLIRNVMDHLKEHEVQIRYTQIDRRNDSIVFTDFDFQVDAENYFYPASTAKFPAAVATLEKLNEIDSLDLNTRFYVEGDSVETTFAKCISEIFAVSDNAANNRLVEFLGQDDLNRRMLRRGVAPIRIAHRLSAPNADDVTTKPLVIYLNDSTTAVTESIINTPAKPLQLKYIKKGRAFYAEDSLQMAPFDFSLKNYYPIQAQSALLKRTIFPEAFPKEERFNLNQTQRDFLLEAMHTLPPQLGYDPEEFYDSYVKFFMFGDSTDPMPDHIKIYNKVGYAYGTLTDCAYIQDTQNQVDFMIVATILVNSDGIFNDDAYEYDEVGIPFLAQLGRELYQYELQRKR
;
A
#
# COMPACT_ATOMS: atom_id res chain seq x y z
N MET A 1 68.48 22.16 58.16
CA MET A 1 67.31 21.28 58.04
C MET A 1 66.42 21.92 56.99
N PRO A 2 66.27 21.30 55.75
CA PRO A 2 65.42 21.90 54.72
C PRO A 2 64.01 21.28 54.79
N MET A 3 63.05 22.16 54.65
CA MET A 3 61.61 21.94 54.66
C MET A 3 61.16 21.47 53.26
N TRP A 4 60.57 20.29 53.14
CA TRP A 4 60.09 19.72 51.91
C TRP A 4 58.66 20.17 51.68
N THR A 5 58.44 20.99 50.64
CA THR A 5 57.11 21.39 50.13
C THR A 5 56.59 20.30 49.23
N ARG A 6 55.48 19.66 49.60
CA ARG A 6 54.73 18.71 48.76
C ARG A 6 53.81 19.50 47.82
N ILE A 7 54.04 19.45 46.54
CA ILE A 7 53.12 19.91 45.51
C ILE A 7 52.15 18.77 45.18
N ALA A 8 50.88 19.00 45.49
CA ALA A 8 49.79 18.12 45.11
C ALA A 8 49.35 18.49 43.68
N LEU A 9 49.59 17.57 42.74
CA LEU A 9 49.12 17.68 41.36
C LEU A 9 47.70 17.16 41.27
N THR A 10 46.71 18.05 41.15
CA THR A 10 45.31 17.71 40.91
C THR A 10 45.11 17.49 39.42
N ALA A 11 44.96 16.24 39.02
CA ALA A 11 44.60 15.89 37.63
C ALA A 11 43.08 16.17 37.44
N ALA A 12 42.77 17.21 36.69
CA ALA A 12 41.41 17.49 36.22
C ALA A 12 41.10 16.57 35.01
N THR A 13 40.31 15.56 35.22
CA THR A 13 39.79 14.72 34.14
C THR A 13 38.69 15.50 33.39
N LEU A 14 39.00 16.05 32.24
CA LEU A 14 37.99 16.57 31.32
C LEU A 14 37.24 15.39 30.72
N LEU A 15 36.00 15.17 31.19
CA LEU A 15 34.99 14.37 30.50
C LEU A 15 34.55 15.16 29.26
N THR A 16 35.11 14.82 28.11
CA THR A 16 34.55 15.24 26.83
C THR A 16 33.24 14.51 26.62
N MET A 17 32.12 15.16 26.92
CA MET A 17 30.83 14.75 26.39
C MET A 17 30.90 14.95 24.88
N SER A 18 31.18 13.89 24.14
CA SER A 18 30.95 13.84 22.71
C SER A 18 29.44 13.93 22.50
N CYS A 19 28.94 15.15 22.22
CA CYS A 19 27.67 15.27 21.52
C CYS A 19 27.86 14.57 20.18
N LYS A 20 27.32 13.36 20.03
CA LYS A 20 27.08 12.84 18.68
C LYS A 20 26.17 13.88 18.03
N GLU A 21 26.71 14.62 17.07
CA GLU A 21 25.92 15.34 16.09
C GLU A 21 24.89 14.35 15.55
N VAL A 22 23.60 14.72 15.61
CA VAL A 22 22.56 14.01 14.90
C VAL A 22 22.95 14.16 13.43
N SER A 23 23.51 13.11 12.85
CA SER A 23 23.85 13.09 11.45
C SER A 23 22.58 13.42 10.69
N ASN A 24 22.64 14.40 9.80
CA ASN A 24 21.62 14.74 8.81
C ASN A 24 21.55 13.63 7.73
N GLU A 25 21.73 12.39 8.15
CA GLU A 25 21.79 11.23 7.28
C GLU A 25 20.36 10.87 6.86
N ASN A 26 20.15 10.73 5.57
CA ASN A 26 18.88 10.30 5.01
C ASN A 26 18.58 8.87 5.51
N PRO A 27 17.52 8.66 6.33
CA PRO A 27 17.24 7.36 6.94
C PRO A 27 16.95 6.26 5.91
N LEU A 28 16.41 6.63 4.75
CA LEU A 28 16.17 5.68 3.67
C LEU A 28 17.49 5.27 3.01
N GLU A 29 18.41 6.18 2.77
CA GLU A 29 19.75 5.86 2.26
C GLU A 29 20.52 4.97 3.26
N HIS A 30 20.38 5.23 4.57
CA HIS A 30 20.98 4.40 5.60
C HIS A 30 20.44 2.97 5.55
N ALA A 31 19.11 2.78 5.46
CA ALA A 31 18.48 1.46 5.36
C ALA A 31 18.90 0.71 4.08
N LEU A 32 18.99 1.42 2.95
CA LEU A 32 19.39 0.84 1.66
C LEU A 32 20.90 0.53 1.58
N ALA A 33 21.73 1.15 2.42
CA ALA A 33 23.16 0.85 2.55
C ALA A 33 23.45 -0.31 3.51
N SER A 34 22.43 -0.97 4.07
CA SER A 34 22.59 -2.12 4.96
C SER A 34 23.39 -3.24 4.29
N GLU A 35 24.31 -3.86 5.04
CA GLU A 35 25.07 -5.02 4.58
C GLU A 35 24.25 -6.33 4.65
N ASN A 36 22.98 -6.25 5.04
CA ASN A 36 22.10 -7.42 5.04
C ASN A 36 21.97 -7.99 3.62
N PRO A 37 22.20 -9.30 3.43
CA PRO A 37 22.18 -9.93 2.11
C PRO A 37 20.85 -9.70 1.34
N LEU A 38 19.71 -9.59 2.03
CA LEU A 38 18.40 -9.35 1.40
C LEU A 38 18.30 -7.95 0.79
N ILE A 39 18.96 -6.96 1.41
CA ILE A 39 19.04 -5.60 0.85
C ILE A 39 20.09 -5.57 -0.27
N ARG A 40 21.30 -6.12 -0.03
CA ARG A 40 22.40 -6.11 -1.00
C ARG A 40 22.04 -6.79 -2.31
N ASN A 41 21.34 -7.92 -2.25
CA ASN A 41 20.91 -8.65 -3.45
C ASN A 41 20.13 -7.77 -4.44
N VAL A 42 19.26 -6.90 -3.94
CA VAL A 42 18.47 -5.98 -4.77
C VAL A 42 19.27 -4.73 -5.13
N MET A 43 19.98 -4.13 -4.14
CA MET A 43 20.69 -2.88 -4.34
C MET A 43 21.86 -3.00 -5.31
N ASP A 44 22.51 -4.16 -5.38
CA ASP A 44 23.59 -4.42 -6.32
C ASP A 44 23.07 -4.67 -7.76
N HIS A 45 21.75 -4.96 -7.93
CA HIS A 45 21.10 -5.27 -9.19
C HIS A 45 19.94 -4.33 -9.52
N LEU A 46 19.97 -3.08 -9.06
CA LEU A 46 18.88 -2.10 -9.18
C LEU A 46 18.27 -1.94 -10.58
N LYS A 47 19.07 -2.13 -11.64
CA LYS A 47 18.59 -2.01 -13.02
C LYS A 47 17.59 -3.12 -13.41
N GLU A 48 17.64 -4.24 -12.71
CA GLU A 48 16.79 -5.40 -12.95
C GLU A 48 15.48 -5.30 -12.16
N HIS A 49 15.49 -4.53 -11.07
CA HIS A 49 14.41 -4.51 -10.08
C HIS A 49 13.49 -3.28 -10.09
N GLU A 50 13.80 -2.24 -10.87
CA GLU A 50 12.96 -1.03 -11.01
C GLU A 50 12.40 -0.51 -9.66
N VAL A 51 13.22 -0.49 -8.61
CA VAL A 51 12.79 -0.16 -7.24
C VAL A 51 12.38 1.31 -7.13
N GLN A 52 11.24 1.58 -6.52
CA GLN A 52 10.83 2.92 -6.08
C GLN A 52 10.35 2.84 -4.63
N ILE A 53 10.84 3.73 -3.76
CA ILE A 53 10.49 3.74 -2.34
C ILE A 53 10.26 5.16 -1.87
N ARG A 54 9.16 5.38 -1.14
CA ARG A 54 8.93 6.55 -0.29
C ARG A 54 8.83 6.10 1.15
N TYR A 55 9.71 6.58 1.97
CA TYR A 55 9.62 6.48 3.43
C TYR A 55 9.18 7.83 3.99
N THR A 56 8.22 7.83 4.91
CA THR A 56 7.69 9.05 5.54
C THR A 56 7.84 8.99 7.04
N GLN A 57 8.61 9.90 7.60
CA GLN A 57 8.65 10.16 9.04
C GLN A 57 7.43 10.98 9.45
N ILE A 58 6.92 10.66 10.62
CA ILE A 58 5.77 11.32 11.23
C ILE A 58 6.21 11.98 12.53
N ASP A 59 6.12 13.30 12.59
CA ASP A 59 6.36 14.09 13.78
C ASP A 59 5.06 14.75 14.26
N ARG A 60 4.90 14.85 15.58
CA ARG A 60 3.78 15.55 16.20
C ARG A 60 4.32 16.80 16.89
N ARG A 61 3.98 17.99 16.35
CA ARG A 61 4.45 19.29 16.85
C ARG A 61 3.27 20.20 17.11
N ASN A 62 3.08 20.63 18.36
CA ASN A 62 2.02 21.57 18.72
C ASN A 62 0.63 21.17 18.16
N ASP A 63 0.22 19.92 18.40
CA ASP A 63 -1.03 19.32 17.90
C ASP A 63 -1.14 19.18 16.36
N SER A 64 -0.07 19.41 15.65
CA SER A 64 0.00 19.23 14.18
C SER A 64 0.81 18.01 13.81
N ILE A 65 0.35 17.29 12.79
CA ILE A 65 1.09 16.20 12.13
C ILE A 65 1.99 16.80 11.06
N VAL A 66 3.28 16.47 11.12
CA VAL A 66 4.28 16.90 10.13
C VAL A 66 4.86 15.65 9.45
N PHE A 67 4.75 15.59 8.14
CA PHE A 67 5.33 14.52 7.32
C PHE A 67 6.66 14.98 6.72
N THR A 68 7.69 14.15 6.85
CA THR A 68 8.95 14.32 6.13
C THR A 68 9.17 13.11 5.24
N ASP A 69 9.11 13.34 3.92
CA ASP A 69 9.27 12.29 2.92
C ASP A 69 10.73 12.14 2.50
N PHE A 70 11.18 10.90 2.39
CA PHE A 70 12.47 10.50 1.82
C PHE A 70 12.19 9.55 0.65
N ASP A 71 12.65 9.93 -0.52
CA ASP A 71 12.38 9.21 -1.76
C ASP A 71 13.64 8.53 -2.31
N PHE A 72 13.48 7.31 -2.78
CA PHE A 72 14.46 6.60 -3.58
C PHE A 72 13.85 6.23 -4.94
N GLN A 73 14.38 6.81 -6.00
CA GLN A 73 13.96 6.61 -7.41
C GLN A 73 12.45 6.86 -7.68
N VAL A 74 11.75 7.59 -6.80
CA VAL A 74 10.32 7.86 -6.95
C VAL A 74 10.09 8.81 -8.13
N ASP A 75 9.48 8.28 -9.20
CA ASP A 75 9.13 9.05 -10.40
C ASP A 75 7.77 8.55 -10.94
N ALA A 76 6.77 9.42 -10.96
CA ALA A 76 5.45 9.08 -11.48
C ALA A 76 5.46 8.75 -12.98
N GLU A 77 6.45 9.23 -13.73
CA GLU A 77 6.58 8.89 -15.15
C GLU A 77 7.16 7.49 -15.39
N ASN A 78 7.81 6.90 -14.39
CA ASN A 78 8.33 5.53 -14.46
C ASN A 78 7.20 4.55 -14.07
N TYR A 79 6.60 3.93 -15.08
CA TYR A 79 5.46 3.06 -14.88
C TYR A 79 5.85 1.76 -14.15
N PHE A 80 5.06 1.39 -13.17
CA PHE A 80 4.94 0.03 -12.64
C PHE A 80 3.46 -0.37 -12.56
N TYR A 81 3.16 -1.65 -12.61
CA TYR A 81 1.79 -2.13 -12.47
C TYR A 81 1.39 -2.14 -10.99
N PRO A 82 0.35 -1.38 -10.58
CA PRO A 82 0.01 -1.24 -9.16
C PRO A 82 -0.66 -2.48 -8.55
N ALA A 83 -1.01 -3.46 -9.35
CA ALA A 83 -1.66 -4.69 -8.93
C ALA A 83 -2.82 -4.43 -7.95
N SER A 84 -2.88 -5.18 -6.86
CA SER A 84 -3.98 -5.08 -5.88
C SER A 84 -3.93 -3.84 -4.98
N THR A 85 -2.89 -2.98 -5.03
CA THR A 85 -2.97 -1.68 -4.34
C THR A 85 -4.07 -0.79 -4.92
N ALA A 86 -4.47 -1.02 -6.18
CA ALA A 86 -5.62 -0.38 -6.82
C ALA A 86 -6.97 -0.61 -6.11
N LYS A 87 -7.06 -1.55 -5.20
CA LYS A 87 -8.26 -1.84 -4.39
C LYS A 87 -8.45 -0.86 -3.25
N PHE A 88 -7.38 -0.24 -2.75
CA PHE A 88 -7.46 0.74 -1.67
C PHE A 88 -8.29 1.98 -2.08
N PRO A 89 -8.02 2.63 -3.22
CA PRO A 89 -8.90 3.70 -3.73
C PRO A 89 -10.37 3.28 -3.87
N ALA A 90 -10.65 2.05 -4.32
CA ALA A 90 -12.01 1.55 -4.48
C ALA A 90 -12.74 1.43 -3.14
N ALA A 91 -12.07 0.92 -2.10
CA ALA A 91 -12.63 0.83 -0.75
C ALA A 91 -12.99 2.21 -0.18
N VAL A 92 -12.06 3.18 -0.25
CA VAL A 92 -12.29 4.55 0.26
C VAL A 92 -13.38 5.27 -0.53
N ALA A 93 -13.39 5.18 -1.86
CA ALA A 93 -14.40 5.78 -2.71
C ALA A 93 -15.80 5.20 -2.45
N THR A 94 -15.89 3.89 -2.17
CA THR A 94 -17.15 3.24 -1.80
C THR A 94 -17.72 3.82 -0.52
N LEU A 95 -16.89 3.96 0.54
CA LEU A 95 -17.33 4.55 1.80
C LEU A 95 -17.81 6.00 1.62
N GLU A 96 -17.09 6.80 0.81
CA GLU A 96 -17.51 8.17 0.51
C GLU A 96 -18.84 8.21 -0.26
N LYS A 97 -19.04 7.31 -1.25
CA LYS A 97 -20.28 7.24 -2.04
C LYS A 97 -21.48 6.78 -1.20
N LEU A 98 -21.28 5.88 -0.23
CA LEU A 98 -22.35 5.46 0.68
C LEU A 98 -22.94 6.64 1.47
N ASN A 99 -22.14 7.66 1.81
CA ASN A 99 -22.63 8.86 2.49
C ASN A 99 -23.46 9.81 1.60
N GLU A 100 -23.54 9.54 0.33
CA GLU A 100 -24.35 10.33 -0.62
C GLU A 100 -25.73 9.70 -0.86
N ILE A 101 -25.98 8.50 -0.29
CA ILE A 101 -27.21 7.71 -0.52
C ILE A 101 -27.80 7.30 0.83
N ASP A 102 -28.77 8.05 1.32
CA ASP A 102 -29.36 7.87 2.67
C ASP A 102 -29.88 6.46 2.98
N SER A 103 -30.24 5.69 1.96
CA SER A 103 -30.79 4.33 2.11
C SER A 103 -29.71 3.24 2.18
N LEU A 104 -28.42 3.59 2.07
CA LEU A 104 -27.31 2.64 2.05
C LEU A 104 -26.36 2.87 3.21
N ASP A 105 -25.84 1.78 3.74
CA ASP A 105 -24.77 1.78 4.75
C ASP A 105 -23.78 0.63 4.52
N LEU A 106 -22.83 0.48 5.43
CA LEU A 106 -21.80 -0.58 5.40
C LEU A 106 -22.42 -1.99 5.37
N ASN A 107 -23.55 -2.21 6.02
CA ASN A 107 -24.19 -3.50 6.20
C ASN A 107 -25.29 -3.78 5.17
N THR A 108 -25.55 -2.83 4.29
CA THR A 108 -26.52 -3.00 3.20
C THR A 108 -26.13 -4.21 2.35
N ARG A 109 -27.03 -5.18 2.25
CA ARG A 109 -26.86 -6.40 1.44
C ARG A 109 -27.10 -6.09 -0.03
N PHE A 110 -26.29 -6.70 -0.86
CA PHE A 110 -26.44 -6.60 -2.31
C PHE A 110 -25.80 -7.79 -3.03
N TYR A 111 -26.14 -7.96 -4.29
CA TYR A 111 -25.37 -8.78 -5.24
C TYR A 111 -25.30 -8.06 -6.59
N VAL A 112 -24.30 -8.43 -7.41
CA VAL A 112 -24.18 -7.93 -8.78
C VAL A 112 -25.07 -8.77 -9.70
N GLU A 113 -25.81 -8.15 -10.60
CA GLU A 113 -26.68 -8.86 -11.54
C GLU A 113 -25.89 -9.92 -12.34
N GLY A 114 -26.38 -11.16 -12.28
CA GLY A 114 -25.71 -12.33 -12.87
C GLY A 114 -24.65 -12.98 -11.98
N ASP A 115 -24.39 -12.45 -10.77
CA ASP A 115 -23.63 -13.12 -9.71
C ASP A 115 -24.62 -13.81 -8.73
N SER A 116 -24.22 -14.95 -8.17
CA SER A 116 -25.00 -15.66 -7.15
C SER A 116 -24.60 -15.32 -5.72
N VAL A 117 -23.56 -14.47 -5.54
CA VAL A 117 -22.97 -14.17 -4.23
C VAL A 117 -23.60 -12.91 -3.64
N GLU A 118 -24.43 -13.10 -2.62
CA GLU A 118 -24.92 -12.01 -1.77
C GLU A 118 -23.82 -11.59 -0.78
N THR A 119 -23.62 -10.29 -0.63
CA THR A 119 -22.58 -9.72 0.22
C THR A 119 -23.02 -8.39 0.83
N THR A 120 -22.12 -7.72 1.58
CA THR A 120 -22.28 -6.34 2.06
C THR A 120 -21.05 -5.50 1.67
N PHE A 121 -21.19 -4.17 1.71
CA PHE A 121 -20.05 -3.29 1.47
C PHE A 121 -18.94 -3.51 2.51
N ALA A 122 -19.32 -3.69 3.78
CA ALA A 122 -18.36 -4.00 4.85
C ALA A 122 -17.58 -5.29 4.57
N LYS A 123 -18.29 -6.38 4.18
CA LYS A 123 -17.65 -7.66 3.87
C LYS A 123 -16.67 -7.52 2.71
N CYS A 124 -17.06 -6.89 1.60
CA CYS A 124 -16.17 -6.66 0.46
C CYS A 124 -14.91 -5.88 0.87
N ILE A 125 -15.05 -4.81 1.67
CA ILE A 125 -13.89 -4.02 2.12
C ILE A 125 -12.98 -4.86 3.04
N SER A 126 -13.54 -5.64 3.97
CA SER A 126 -12.76 -6.52 4.84
C SER A 126 -11.98 -7.58 4.05
N GLU A 127 -12.61 -8.24 3.07
CA GLU A 127 -11.97 -9.24 2.20
C GLU A 127 -10.84 -8.62 1.34
N ILE A 128 -11.02 -7.37 0.88
CA ILE A 128 -9.98 -6.62 0.14
C ILE A 128 -8.71 -6.45 0.98
N PHE A 129 -8.84 -6.11 2.25
CA PHE A 129 -7.66 -5.85 3.10
C PHE A 129 -7.09 -7.13 3.69
N ALA A 130 -7.92 -8.10 4.09
CA ALA A 130 -7.47 -9.32 4.74
C ALA A 130 -6.80 -10.32 3.80
N VAL A 131 -7.40 -10.58 2.62
CA VAL A 131 -6.89 -11.59 1.68
C VAL A 131 -6.73 -11.06 0.26
N SER A 132 -6.85 -9.75 0.09
CA SER A 132 -6.71 -9.12 -1.23
C SER A 132 -7.70 -9.67 -2.28
N ASP A 133 -8.95 -9.95 -1.90
CA ASP A 133 -9.96 -10.57 -2.77
C ASP A 133 -10.28 -9.71 -4.00
N ASN A 134 -10.19 -10.32 -5.19
CA ASN A 134 -10.46 -9.66 -6.46
C ASN A 134 -11.95 -9.48 -6.72
N ALA A 135 -12.77 -10.49 -6.39
CA ALA A 135 -14.21 -10.45 -6.63
C ALA A 135 -14.88 -9.39 -5.75
N ALA A 136 -14.47 -9.29 -4.49
CA ALA A 136 -14.91 -8.25 -3.57
C ALA A 136 -14.61 -6.83 -4.13
N ASN A 137 -13.39 -6.61 -4.61
CA ASN A 137 -13.04 -5.34 -5.28
C ASN A 137 -13.89 -5.08 -6.53
N ASN A 138 -14.07 -6.08 -7.37
CA ASN A 138 -14.81 -5.91 -8.63
C ASN A 138 -16.28 -5.54 -8.36
N ARG A 139 -16.90 -6.11 -7.30
CA ARG A 139 -18.25 -5.70 -6.86
C ARG A 139 -18.31 -4.23 -6.44
N LEU A 140 -17.27 -3.71 -5.78
CA LEU A 140 -17.18 -2.28 -5.45
C LEU A 140 -16.98 -1.42 -6.71
N VAL A 141 -16.24 -1.91 -7.71
CA VAL A 141 -16.09 -1.22 -9.01
C VAL A 141 -17.41 -1.19 -9.77
N GLU A 142 -18.25 -2.25 -9.70
CA GLU A 142 -19.60 -2.21 -10.28
C GLU A 142 -20.48 -1.14 -9.60
N PHE A 143 -20.37 -0.97 -8.29
CA PHE A 143 -21.09 0.08 -7.56
C PHE A 143 -20.61 1.49 -7.92
N LEU A 144 -19.29 1.69 -8.09
CA LEU A 144 -18.67 3.01 -8.28
C LEU A 144 -18.70 3.47 -9.74
N GLY A 145 -18.30 2.57 -10.65
CA GLY A 145 -17.79 2.94 -11.96
C GLY A 145 -16.36 3.52 -11.88
N GLN A 146 -15.56 3.26 -12.93
CA GLN A 146 -14.16 3.72 -12.98
C GLN A 146 -14.03 5.24 -12.99
N ASP A 147 -14.91 5.95 -13.72
CA ASP A 147 -14.87 7.41 -13.85
C ASP A 147 -15.16 8.10 -12.50
N ASP A 148 -16.14 7.62 -11.71
CA ASP A 148 -16.46 8.20 -10.41
C ASP A 148 -15.33 7.91 -9.40
N LEU A 149 -14.79 6.69 -9.38
CA LEU A 149 -13.66 6.34 -8.54
C LEU A 149 -12.47 7.29 -8.79
N ASN A 150 -12.03 7.42 -10.05
CA ASN A 150 -10.90 8.27 -10.40
C ASN A 150 -11.18 9.75 -10.07
N ARG A 151 -12.38 10.24 -10.34
CA ARG A 151 -12.77 11.63 -10.04
C ARG A 151 -12.73 11.92 -8.53
N ARG A 152 -13.17 10.98 -7.67
CA ARG A 152 -13.12 11.11 -6.21
C ARG A 152 -11.68 11.23 -5.73
N MET A 153 -10.78 10.36 -6.19
CA MET A 153 -9.37 10.41 -5.86
C MET A 153 -8.72 11.74 -6.26
N LEU A 154 -8.93 12.17 -7.52
CA LEU A 154 -8.37 13.42 -8.03
C LEU A 154 -8.86 14.65 -7.25
N ARG A 155 -10.15 14.71 -6.87
CA ARG A 155 -10.71 15.81 -6.06
C ARG A 155 -10.10 15.91 -4.67
N ARG A 156 -9.59 14.81 -4.13
CA ARG A 156 -8.95 14.72 -2.80
C ARG A 156 -7.42 14.85 -2.87
N GLY A 157 -6.86 15.20 -4.03
CA GLY A 157 -5.41 15.36 -4.20
C GLY A 157 -4.65 14.04 -4.25
N VAL A 158 -5.33 12.94 -4.56
CA VAL A 158 -4.70 11.65 -4.85
C VAL A 158 -4.47 11.57 -6.36
N ALA A 159 -3.29 12.04 -6.79
CA ALA A 159 -2.95 12.19 -8.21
C ALA A 159 -1.43 11.96 -8.41
N PRO A 160 -1.04 11.50 -9.63
CA PRO A 160 -1.91 11.01 -10.70
C PRO A 160 -2.45 9.61 -10.40
N ILE A 161 -3.63 9.28 -10.92
CA ILE A 161 -4.24 7.97 -10.75
C ILE A 161 -5.14 7.64 -11.96
N ARG A 162 -5.17 6.38 -12.36
CA ARG A 162 -6.14 5.81 -13.28
C ARG A 162 -6.46 4.37 -12.90
N ILE A 163 -7.64 4.12 -12.41
CA ILE A 163 -8.22 2.79 -12.31
C ILE A 163 -9.10 2.59 -13.53
N ALA A 164 -8.68 1.71 -14.44
CA ALA A 164 -9.25 1.57 -15.77
C ALA A 164 -9.94 0.22 -15.98
N HIS A 165 -9.63 -0.77 -15.16
CA HIS A 165 -10.16 -2.12 -15.34
C HIS A 165 -10.36 -2.84 -14.01
N ARG A 166 -11.20 -3.86 -14.03
CA ARG A 166 -11.38 -4.85 -12.95
C ARG A 166 -10.15 -5.74 -12.83
N LEU A 167 -10.07 -6.51 -11.78
CA LEU A 167 -8.92 -7.39 -11.51
C LEU A 167 -9.33 -8.85 -11.68
N SER A 168 -8.53 -9.60 -12.46
CA SER A 168 -8.69 -11.05 -12.66
C SER A 168 -10.13 -11.47 -12.99
N ALA A 169 -10.76 -10.81 -13.96
CA ALA A 169 -12.11 -11.09 -14.39
C ALA A 169 -12.19 -11.16 -15.92
N PRO A 170 -13.06 -12.03 -16.50
CA PRO A 170 -13.24 -12.10 -17.95
C PRO A 170 -13.67 -10.78 -18.59
N ASN A 171 -14.43 -9.97 -17.85
CA ASN A 171 -14.90 -8.65 -18.28
C ASN A 171 -14.01 -7.51 -17.71
N ALA A 172 -12.73 -7.75 -17.53
CA ALA A 172 -11.84 -6.79 -16.87
C ALA A 172 -11.88 -5.41 -17.54
N ASP A 173 -11.84 -5.36 -18.85
CA ASP A 173 -11.72 -4.13 -19.63
C ASP A 173 -13.09 -3.54 -20.04
N ASP A 174 -14.22 -4.12 -19.61
CA ASP A 174 -15.55 -3.59 -19.92
C ASP A 174 -15.76 -2.22 -19.27
N VAL A 175 -16.18 -1.26 -20.10
CA VAL A 175 -16.45 0.12 -19.66
C VAL A 175 -17.83 0.26 -19.03
N THR A 176 -18.72 -0.70 -19.20
CA THR A 176 -20.07 -0.68 -18.62
C THR A 176 -20.09 -1.52 -17.34
N THR A 177 -20.64 -0.97 -16.27
CA THR A 177 -20.83 -1.71 -15.02
C THR A 177 -22.09 -2.57 -15.13
N LYS A 178 -22.10 -3.67 -14.36
CA LYS A 178 -23.31 -4.44 -14.13
C LYS A 178 -24.17 -3.77 -13.05
N PRO A 179 -25.51 -3.85 -13.15
CA PRO A 179 -26.38 -3.39 -12.07
C PRO A 179 -26.16 -4.13 -10.75
N LEU A 180 -26.39 -3.45 -9.63
CA LEU A 180 -26.48 -4.08 -8.33
C LEU A 180 -27.96 -4.28 -7.96
N VAL A 181 -28.28 -5.44 -7.44
CA VAL A 181 -29.54 -5.69 -6.74
C VAL A 181 -29.31 -5.47 -5.25
N ILE A 182 -29.91 -4.42 -4.71
CA ILE A 182 -29.70 -3.94 -3.33
C ILE A 182 -30.95 -4.29 -2.50
N TYR A 183 -30.75 -4.90 -1.34
CA TYR A 183 -31.81 -5.18 -0.39
C TYR A 183 -32.10 -3.95 0.47
N LEU A 184 -33.23 -3.32 0.26
CA LEU A 184 -33.70 -2.21 1.09
C LEU A 184 -34.25 -2.72 2.44
N ASN A 185 -34.75 -3.95 2.46
CA ASN A 185 -35.16 -4.75 3.62
C ASN A 185 -35.29 -6.21 3.19
N ASP A 186 -35.77 -7.11 4.09
CA ASP A 186 -35.86 -8.54 3.83
C ASP A 186 -36.86 -8.95 2.72
N SER A 187 -37.72 -8.03 2.26
CA SER A 187 -38.75 -8.30 1.26
C SER A 187 -38.77 -7.36 0.07
N THR A 188 -37.88 -6.34 0.06
CA THR A 188 -37.88 -5.33 -0.99
C THR A 188 -36.47 -5.11 -1.48
N THR A 189 -36.28 -5.16 -2.79
CA THR A 189 -35.00 -4.84 -3.46
C THR A 189 -35.16 -3.63 -4.38
N ALA A 190 -34.05 -2.96 -4.63
CA ALA A 190 -33.89 -1.95 -5.68
C ALA A 190 -32.76 -2.41 -6.61
N VAL A 191 -32.86 -2.07 -7.89
CA VAL A 191 -31.82 -2.35 -8.88
C VAL A 191 -31.22 -1.05 -9.34
N THR A 192 -29.88 -0.95 -9.31
CA THR A 192 -29.17 0.22 -9.83
C THR A 192 -29.14 0.20 -11.36
N GLU A 193 -28.92 1.35 -11.96
CA GLU A 193 -28.62 1.41 -13.39
C GLU A 193 -27.18 1.02 -13.67
N SER A 194 -26.90 0.52 -14.89
CA SER A 194 -25.55 0.34 -15.39
C SER A 194 -24.89 1.71 -15.63
N ILE A 195 -23.63 1.82 -15.28
CA ILE A 195 -22.82 3.03 -15.51
C ILE A 195 -21.96 2.79 -16.73
N ILE A 196 -22.00 3.72 -17.71
CA ILE A 196 -21.11 3.70 -18.86
C ILE A 196 -19.94 4.63 -18.58
N ASN A 197 -18.74 4.07 -18.50
CA ASN A 197 -17.50 4.80 -18.21
C ASN A 197 -16.75 5.16 -19.49
N THR A 198 -15.82 6.10 -19.39
CA THR A 198 -14.96 6.50 -20.50
C THR A 198 -13.93 5.40 -20.78
N PRO A 199 -13.77 4.94 -22.04
CA PRO A 199 -12.73 4.00 -22.41
C PRO A 199 -11.33 4.54 -22.06
N ALA A 200 -10.47 3.69 -21.52
CA ALA A 200 -9.09 4.06 -21.20
C ALA A 200 -8.33 4.43 -22.49
N LYS A 201 -7.57 5.53 -22.42
CA LYS A 201 -6.62 5.92 -23.48
C LYS A 201 -5.22 5.41 -23.13
N PRO A 202 -4.38 5.07 -24.11
CA PRO A 202 -3.00 4.65 -23.84
C PRO A 202 -2.24 5.71 -23.01
N LEU A 203 -1.62 5.27 -21.91
CA LEU A 203 -0.69 6.10 -21.14
C LEU A 203 0.59 6.35 -21.92
N GLN A 204 1.16 7.54 -21.76
CA GLN A 204 2.43 7.93 -22.35
C GLN A 204 3.47 8.07 -21.23
N LEU A 205 3.93 6.94 -20.70
CA LEU A 205 4.86 6.87 -19.56
C LEU A 205 6.13 6.10 -19.96
N LYS A 206 7.22 6.33 -19.23
CA LYS A 206 8.45 5.56 -19.37
C LYS A 206 8.22 4.13 -18.87
N TYR A 207 8.90 3.17 -19.44
CA TYR A 207 8.82 1.75 -19.09
C TYR A 207 7.42 1.15 -19.15
N ILE A 208 6.53 1.73 -19.99
CA ILE A 208 5.15 1.25 -20.18
C ILE A 208 5.07 -0.08 -20.96
N LYS A 209 6.12 -0.39 -21.70
CA LYS A 209 6.32 -1.69 -22.38
C LYS A 209 7.49 -2.37 -21.71
N LYS A 210 7.26 -3.59 -21.21
CA LYS A 210 8.21 -4.30 -20.36
C LYS A 210 8.51 -5.70 -20.88
N GLY A 211 9.71 -6.20 -20.53
CA GLY A 211 10.17 -7.53 -20.83
C GLY A 211 10.53 -7.76 -22.31
N ARG A 212 10.89 -9.01 -22.62
CA ARG A 212 11.26 -9.47 -23.97
C ARG A 212 10.16 -10.28 -24.65
N ALA A 213 9.26 -10.88 -23.85
CA ALA A 213 8.17 -11.73 -24.32
C ALA A 213 7.02 -11.77 -23.30
N PHE A 214 5.87 -12.29 -23.71
CA PHE A 214 4.75 -12.57 -22.81
C PHE A 214 3.88 -13.70 -23.36
N TYR A 215 3.16 -14.38 -22.46
CA TYR A 215 2.12 -15.32 -22.87
C TYR A 215 0.80 -14.58 -23.08
N ALA A 216 0.21 -14.76 -24.28
CA ALA A 216 -1.16 -14.43 -24.59
C ALA A 216 -1.92 -15.76 -24.71
N GLU A 217 -2.75 -16.06 -23.73
CA GLU A 217 -3.28 -17.42 -23.53
C GLU A 217 -2.09 -18.41 -23.49
N ASP A 218 -2.13 -19.48 -24.26
CA ASP A 218 -1.05 -20.48 -24.31
C ASP A 218 0.04 -20.17 -25.36
N SER A 219 0.05 -18.98 -25.96
CA SER A 219 0.95 -18.61 -27.06
C SER A 219 1.99 -17.58 -26.62
N LEU A 220 3.28 -17.94 -26.71
CA LEU A 220 4.40 -17.04 -26.45
C LEU A 220 4.53 -15.98 -27.55
N GLN A 221 4.43 -14.72 -27.17
CA GLN A 221 4.61 -13.56 -28.05
C GLN A 221 6.00 -12.96 -27.80
N MET A 222 6.85 -12.93 -28.85
CA MET A 222 8.20 -12.36 -28.79
C MET A 222 8.16 -10.82 -28.95
N ALA A 223 7.50 -10.15 -28.01
CA ALA A 223 7.37 -8.69 -27.95
C ALA A 223 7.24 -8.25 -26.49
N PRO A 224 7.60 -7.00 -26.14
CA PRO A 224 7.34 -6.46 -24.81
C PRO A 224 5.84 -6.43 -24.48
N PHE A 225 5.49 -6.75 -23.23
CA PHE A 225 4.11 -6.62 -22.75
C PHE A 225 3.72 -5.14 -22.62
N ASP A 226 2.57 -4.75 -23.18
CA ASP A 226 2.11 -3.36 -23.22
C ASP A 226 1.12 -3.07 -22.07
N PHE A 227 1.53 -2.29 -21.10
CA PHE A 227 0.72 -1.85 -19.96
C PHE A 227 -0.04 -0.56 -20.23
N SER A 228 0.01 0.01 -21.43
CA SER A 228 -0.53 1.36 -21.67
C SER A 228 -2.03 1.53 -21.38
N LEU A 229 -2.81 0.47 -21.39
CA LEU A 229 -4.24 0.48 -21.05
C LEU A 229 -4.53 -0.01 -19.63
N LYS A 230 -3.50 -0.44 -18.86
CA LYS A 230 -3.67 -0.99 -17.52
C LYS A 230 -3.82 0.10 -16.45
N ASN A 231 -4.14 -0.32 -15.21
CA ASN A 231 -4.23 0.56 -14.07
C ASN A 231 -2.91 1.32 -13.85
N TYR A 232 -3.01 2.55 -13.34
CA TYR A 232 -1.88 3.39 -13.00
C TYR A 232 -2.11 4.06 -11.65
N TYR A 233 -1.21 3.80 -10.70
CA TYR A 233 -1.30 4.31 -9.34
C TYR A 233 0.10 4.36 -8.73
N PRO A 234 0.89 5.42 -9.02
CA PRO A 234 2.28 5.53 -8.61
C PRO A 234 2.46 5.78 -7.12
N ILE A 235 3.70 5.63 -6.63
CA ILE A 235 4.10 5.76 -5.23
C ILE A 235 3.57 7.05 -4.58
N GLN A 236 3.67 8.19 -5.29
CA GLN A 236 3.19 9.48 -4.79
C GLN A 236 1.70 9.47 -4.48
N ALA A 237 0.91 8.90 -5.38
CA ALA A 237 -0.54 8.83 -5.22
C ALA A 237 -0.94 7.81 -4.14
N GLN A 238 -0.24 6.68 -4.04
CA GLN A 238 -0.42 5.71 -2.96
C GLN A 238 -0.15 6.34 -1.60
N SER A 239 0.98 7.04 -1.45
CA SER A 239 1.33 7.78 -0.24
C SER A 239 0.31 8.88 0.09
N ALA A 240 -0.19 9.60 -0.93
CA ALA A 240 -1.19 10.66 -0.75
C ALA A 240 -2.52 10.12 -0.21
N LEU A 241 -2.99 8.96 -0.71
CA LEU A 241 -4.19 8.30 -0.20
C LEU A 241 -3.99 7.81 1.24
N LEU A 242 -2.87 7.13 1.51
CA LEU A 242 -2.56 6.60 2.83
C LEU A 242 -2.53 7.71 3.88
N LYS A 243 -1.81 8.81 3.64
CA LYS A 243 -1.73 9.96 4.55
C LYS A 243 -3.11 10.53 4.86
N ARG A 244 -3.98 10.71 3.85
CA ARG A 244 -5.34 11.25 4.02
C ARG A 244 -6.28 10.28 4.73
N THR A 245 -6.04 8.99 4.62
CA THR A 245 -6.83 7.97 5.32
C THR A 245 -6.47 7.90 6.79
N ILE A 246 -5.17 7.86 7.10
CA ILE A 246 -4.68 7.72 8.48
C ILE A 246 -4.79 9.04 9.26
N PHE A 247 -4.41 10.17 8.65
CA PHE A 247 -4.33 11.48 9.28
C PHE A 247 -5.12 12.55 8.50
N PRO A 248 -6.44 12.42 8.34
CA PRO A 248 -7.22 13.39 7.59
C PRO A 248 -7.13 14.81 8.16
N GLU A 249 -6.92 14.95 9.48
CA GLU A 249 -6.75 16.24 10.16
C GLU A 249 -5.53 17.04 9.70
N ALA A 250 -4.52 16.37 9.14
CA ALA A 250 -3.33 17.02 8.56
C ALA A 250 -3.59 17.71 7.22
N PHE A 251 -4.80 17.59 6.66
CA PHE A 251 -5.15 18.13 5.35
C PHE A 251 -6.30 19.13 5.42
N PRO A 252 -6.39 20.08 4.47
CA PRO A 252 -7.56 20.96 4.30
C PRO A 252 -8.85 20.15 4.16
N LYS A 253 -9.97 20.69 4.62
CA LYS A 253 -11.26 20.00 4.65
C LYS A 253 -11.69 19.48 3.27
N GLU A 254 -11.43 20.23 2.22
CA GLU A 254 -11.73 19.90 0.83
C GLU A 254 -10.92 18.71 0.28
N GLU A 255 -9.78 18.42 0.89
CA GLU A 255 -8.92 17.27 0.55
C GLU A 255 -9.19 16.02 1.39
N ARG A 256 -10.07 16.13 2.41
CA ARG A 256 -10.47 14.99 3.24
C ARG A 256 -11.56 14.18 2.56
N PHE A 257 -11.48 12.86 2.66
CA PHE A 257 -12.59 12.02 2.25
C PHE A 257 -13.81 12.22 3.17
N ASN A 258 -15.00 12.25 2.59
CA ASN A 258 -16.23 12.42 3.35
C ASN A 258 -16.63 11.10 4.03
N LEU A 259 -15.88 10.71 5.04
CA LEU A 259 -16.16 9.53 5.87
C LEU A 259 -16.68 9.98 7.23
N ASN A 260 -17.77 9.38 7.69
CA ASN A 260 -18.19 9.53 9.09
C ASN A 260 -17.29 8.73 10.04
N GLN A 261 -17.39 8.95 11.35
CA GLN A 261 -16.50 8.31 12.32
C GLN A 261 -16.58 6.78 12.27
N THR A 262 -17.78 6.22 12.17
CA THR A 262 -17.99 4.76 12.10
C THR A 262 -17.30 4.16 10.88
N GLN A 263 -17.38 4.81 9.71
CA GLN A 263 -16.72 4.35 8.49
C GLN A 263 -15.21 4.46 8.58
N ARG A 264 -14.71 5.53 9.20
CA ARG A 264 -13.28 5.71 9.43
C ARG A 264 -12.73 4.61 10.34
N ASP A 265 -13.37 4.39 11.49
CA ASP A 265 -12.96 3.36 12.44
C ASP A 265 -12.99 1.97 11.80
N PHE A 266 -14.05 1.67 11.06
CA PHE A 266 -14.17 0.42 10.29
C PHE A 266 -13.06 0.26 9.26
N LEU A 267 -12.74 1.31 8.48
CA LEU A 267 -11.71 1.25 7.46
C LEU A 267 -10.32 0.99 8.09
N LEU A 268 -9.99 1.72 9.15
CA LEU A 268 -8.73 1.55 9.87
C LEU A 268 -8.64 0.14 10.47
N GLU A 269 -9.72 -0.36 11.08
CA GLU A 269 -9.77 -1.73 11.57
C GLU A 269 -9.54 -2.74 10.44
N ALA A 270 -10.27 -2.63 9.33
CA ALA A 270 -10.12 -3.54 8.19
C ALA A 270 -8.68 -3.54 7.63
N MET A 271 -8.00 -2.38 7.60
CA MET A 271 -6.64 -2.26 7.06
C MET A 271 -5.59 -3.03 7.88
N HIS A 272 -5.77 -3.18 9.19
CA HIS A 272 -4.80 -3.90 10.03
C HIS A 272 -5.25 -5.26 10.50
N THR A 273 -6.53 -5.63 10.32
CA THR A 273 -7.05 -6.95 10.68
C THR A 273 -6.30 -8.05 9.93
N LEU A 274 -5.90 -9.08 10.68
CA LEU A 274 -5.18 -10.24 10.13
C LEU A 274 -6.18 -11.29 9.62
N PRO A 275 -5.85 -12.05 8.57
CA PRO A 275 -6.76 -13.03 7.99
C PRO A 275 -7.38 -14.02 9.00
N PRO A 276 -6.62 -14.61 9.96
CA PRO A 276 -7.19 -15.53 10.94
C PRO A 276 -8.26 -14.89 11.86
N GLN A 277 -8.18 -13.60 12.10
CA GLN A 277 -9.17 -12.85 12.90
C GLN A 277 -10.55 -12.77 12.20
N LEU A 278 -10.59 -12.94 10.89
CA LEU A 278 -11.82 -13.03 10.08
C LEU A 278 -12.26 -14.47 9.79
N GLY A 279 -11.59 -15.46 10.39
CA GLY A 279 -11.93 -16.86 10.27
C GLY A 279 -11.33 -17.58 9.05
N TYR A 280 -10.35 -16.97 8.39
CA TYR A 280 -9.56 -17.67 7.38
C TYR A 280 -8.63 -18.70 8.04
N ASP A 281 -8.36 -19.79 7.32
CA ASP A 281 -7.46 -20.84 7.79
C ASP A 281 -6.01 -20.29 7.93
N PRO A 282 -5.43 -20.29 9.13
CA PRO A 282 -4.09 -19.73 9.35
C PRO A 282 -2.96 -20.53 8.68
N GLU A 283 -3.20 -21.78 8.27
CA GLU A 283 -2.20 -22.55 7.49
C GLU A 283 -2.10 -22.04 6.05
N GLU A 284 -3.21 -21.52 5.49
CA GLU A 284 -3.25 -20.94 4.15
C GLU A 284 -3.08 -19.40 4.18
N PHE A 285 -3.72 -18.74 5.16
CA PHE A 285 -3.75 -17.29 5.31
C PHE A 285 -3.17 -16.89 6.67
N TYR A 286 -1.85 -16.98 6.81
CA TYR A 286 -1.13 -16.64 8.03
C TYR A 286 -1.14 -15.12 8.30
N ASP A 287 -0.71 -14.67 9.49
CA ASP A 287 -0.80 -13.26 9.91
C ASP A 287 -0.20 -12.28 8.90
N SER A 288 0.97 -12.61 8.36
CA SER A 288 1.70 -11.75 7.42
C SER A 288 1.34 -11.96 5.95
N TYR A 289 0.32 -12.76 5.63
CA TYR A 289 -0.09 -13.10 4.26
C TYR A 289 -0.20 -11.88 3.32
N VAL A 290 -0.69 -10.75 3.84
CA VAL A 290 -0.78 -9.46 3.13
C VAL A 290 -0.02 -8.33 3.87
N LYS A 291 1.07 -8.64 4.56
CA LYS A 291 1.90 -7.69 5.31
C LYS A 291 3.35 -7.83 4.86
N PHE A 292 3.71 -7.28 3.69
CA PHE A 292 5.03 -7.52 3.11
C PHE A 292 6.15 -6.85 3.91
N PHE A 293 5.95 -5.62 4.41
CA PHE A 293 6.95 -4.99 5.26
C PHE A 293 7.07 -5.67 6.61
N MET A 294 8.29 -5.82 7.10
CA MET A 294 8.72 -6.40 8.37
C MET A 294 8.49 -7.91 8.51
N PHE A 295 7.35 -8.47 8.07
CA PHE A 295 6.92 -9.82 8.40
C PHE A 295 6.62 -10.70 7.18
N GLY A 296 6.60 -10.17 5.95
CA GLY A 296 6.17 -10.90 4.76
C GLY A 296 6.97 -12.18 4.46
N ASP A 297 8.20 -12.27 4.95
CA ASP A 297 9.09 -13.43 4.80
C ASP A 297 9.00 -14.42 5.98
N SER A 298 7.97 -14.32 6.85
CA SER A 298 7.74 -15.22 7.99
C SER A 298 6.28 -15.61 8.08
N THR A 299 6.03 -16.86 8.47
CA THR A 299 4.69 -17.38 8.82
C THR A 299 4.44 -17.37 10.33
N ASP A 300 5.40 -16.90 11.13
CA ASP A 300 5.23 -16.77 12.57
C ASP A 300 4.15 -15.72 12.92
N PRO A 301 3.45 -15.89 14.07
CA PRO A 301 2.49 -14.92 14.54
C PRO A 301 3.11 -13.52 14.70
N MET A 302 2.39 -12.51 14.25
CA MET A 302 2.82 -11.12 14.40
C MET A 302 2.61 -10.64 15.85
N PRO A 303 3.55 -9.81 16.41
CA PRO A 303 3.37 -9.23 17.73
C PRO A 303 2.14 -8.32 17.82
N ASP A 304 1.30 -8.48 18.84
CA ASP A 304 0.05 -7.74 19.03
C ASP A 304 0.23 -6.21 19.11
N HIS A 305 1.42 -5.75 19.54
CA HIS A 305 1.72 -4.33 19.68
C HIS A 305 2.11 -3.66 18.34
N ILE A 306 2.35 -4.44 17.28
CA ILE A 306 2.66 -3.93 15.94
C ILE A 306 1.42 -4.04 15.06
N LYS A 307 0.95 -2.90 14.56
CA LYS A 307 -0.17 -2.81 13.63
C LYS A 307 0.31 -2.29 12.29
N ILE A 308 -0.03 -2.99 11.22
CA ILE A 308 0.30 -2.60 9.85
C ILE A 308 -0.99 -2.33 9.09
N TYR A 309 -1.26 -1.05 8.85
CA TYR A 309 -2.40 -0.56 8.09
C TYR A 309 -1.97 -0.44 6.62
N ASN A 310 -2.30 -1.42 5.80
CA ASN A 310 -1.72 -1.45 4.46
C ASN A 310 -2.62 -2.03 3.39
N LYS A 311 -2.17 -1.90 2.15
CA LYS A 311 -2.66 -2.67 1.02
C LYS A 311 -1.49 -3.09 0.15
N VAL A 312 -1.32 -4.39 0.02
CA VAL A 312 -0.34 -5.00 -0.89
C VAL A 312 -0.89 -5.17 -2.30
N GLY A 313 0.02 -5.36 -3.23
CA GLY A 313 -0.28 -5.82 -4.58
C GLY A 313 0.88 -6.60 -5.18
N TYR A 314 0.58 -7.68 -5.89
CA TYR A 314 1.55 -8.40 -6.71
C TYR A 314 0.88 -8.94 -7.97
N ALA A 315 1.51 -8.73 -9.09
CA ALA A 315 1.17 -9.30 -10.39
C ALA A 315 2.23 -8.91 -11.43
N TYR A 316 2.40 -9.72 -12.44
CA TYR A 316 3.34 -9.47 -13.55
C TYR A 316 4.77 -9.21 -13.05
N GLY A 317 5.24 -9.95 -12.06
CA GLY A 317 6.55 -9.76 -11.45
C GLY A 317 6.69 -8.48 -10.60
N THR A 318 5.69 -7.63 -10.52
CA THR A 318 5.70 -6.44 -9.66
C THR A 318 5.13 -6.76 -8.29
N LEU A 319 5.88 -6.41 -7.24
CA LEU A 319 5.40 -6.33 -5.85
C LEU A 319 5.29 -4.87 -5.44
N THR A 320 4.25 -4.53 -4.71
CA THR A 320 4.10 -3.20 -4.10
C THR A 320 3.37 -3.31 -2.77
N ASP A 321 3.75 -2.49 -1.80
CA ASP A 321 3.02 -2.34 -0.53
C ASP A 321 2.96 -0.86 -0.16
N CYS A 322 1.80 -0.46 0.38
CA CYS A 322 1.52 0.89 0.84
C CYS A 322 1.05 0.80 2.28
N ALA A 323 1.93 1.10 3.25
CA ALA A 323 1.73 0.80 4.66
C ALA A 323 1.99 1.99 5.60
N TYR A 324 1.12 2.13 6.60
CA TYR A 324 1.39 2.81 7.86
C TYR A 324 1.64 1.76 8.93
N ILE A 325 2.81 1.83 9.56
CA ILE A 325 3.27 0.89 10.57
C ILE A 325 3.27 1.61 11.92
N GLN A 326 2.64 1.00 12.91
CA GLN A 326 2.54 1.51 14.27
C GLN A 326 2.98 0.46 15.27
N ASP A 327 3.90 0.83 16.15
CA ASP A 327 4.26 0.09 17.35
C ASP A 327 3.71 0.84 18.56
N THR A 328 2.67 0.28 19.18
CA THR A 328 1.99 0.89 20.33
C THR A 328 2.79 0.79 21.62
N GLN A 329 3.69 -0.20 21.72
CA GLN A 329 4.54 -0.42 22.90
C GLN A 329 5.70 0.58 22.95
N ASN A 330 6.39 0.79 21.82
CA ASN A 330 7.56 1.66 21.74
C ASN A 330 7.20 3.08 21.25
N GLN A 331 5.92 3.34 20.96
CA GLN A 331 5.42 4.63 20.44
C GLN A 331 6.12 5.05 19.14
N VAL A 332 6.36 4.07 18.29
CA VAL A 332 6.94 4.26 16.94
C VAL A 332 5.85 4.22 15.91
N ASP A 333 5.89 5.15 14.96
CA ASP A 333 5.04 5.11 13.78
C ASP A 333 5.70 5.80 12.58
N PHE A 334 5.50 5.23 11.40
CA PHE A 334 6.02 5.73 10.13
C PHE A 334 5.20 5.18 8.96
N MET A 335 5.39 5.75 7.78
CA MET A 335 4.82 5.18 6.54
C MET A 335 5.91 4.76 5.58
N ILE A 336 5.62 3.73 4.82
CA ILE A 336 6.47 3.26 3.73
C ILE A 336 5.59 2.82 2.57
N VAL A 337 5.93 3.26 1.36
CA VAL A 337 5.33 2.83 0.11
C VAL A 337 6.45 2.43 -0.82
N ALA A 338 6.44 1.19 -1.27
CA ALA A 338 7.50 0.68 -2.14
C ALA A 338 6.97 -0.21 -3.26
N THR A 339 7.72 -0.26 -4.35
CA THR A 339 7.53 -1.21 -5.43
C THR A 339 8.87 -1.79 -5.86
N ILE A 340 8.83 -3.05 -6.30
CA ILE A 340 9.98 -3.78 -6.86
C ILE A 340 9.50 -4.69 -7.99
N LEU A 341 10.28 -4.79 -9.07
CA LEU A 341 10.08 -5.76 -10.14
C LEU A 341 10.99 -6.98 -9.89
N VAL A 342 10.42 -8.17 -9.92
CA VAL A 342 11.11 -9.45 -9.83
C VAL A 342 10.65 -10.35 -10.97
N ASN A 343 11.31 -10.22 -12.12
CA ASN A 343 11.03 -10.93 -13.37
C ASN A 343 12.35 -11.07 -14.14
N SER A 344 13.21 -11.97 -13.68
CA SER A 344 14.59 -12.08 -14.17
C SER A 344 14.69 -12.58 -15.60
N ASP A 345 13.74 -13.41 -16.05
CA ASP A 345 13.72 -13.92 -17.41
C ASP A 345 13.08 -12.95 -18.43
N GLY A 346 12.39 -11.90 -17.94
CA GLY A 346 11.74 -10.88 -18.77
C GLY A 346 10.54 -11.40 -19.56
N ILE A 347 9.92 -12.50 -19.14
CA ILE A 347 8.69 -13.05 -19.74
C ILE A 347 7.51 -12.69 -18.82
N PHE A 348 6.41 -12.21 -19.38
CA PHE A 348 5.21 -11.86 -18.63
C PHE A 348 4.10 -12.89 -18.84
N ASN A 349 3.23 -13.08 -17.84
CA ASN A 349 2.14 -14.09 -17.84
C ASN A 349 2.62 -15.54 -17.93
N ASP A 350 3.78 -15.85 -17.41
CA ASP A 350 4.29 -17.23 -17.30
C ASP A 350 4.23 -17.76 -15.86
N ASP A 351 3.79 -16.91 -14.92
CA ASP A 351 3.72 -17.18 -13.48
C ASP A 351 5.07 -17.56 -12.83
N ALA A 352 6.19 -17.24 -13.50
CA ALA A 352 7.55 -17.51 -13.05
C ALA A 352 8.22 -16.22 -12.55
N TYR A 353 7.90 -15.79 -11.34
CA TYR A 353 8.39 -14.55 -10.74
C TYR A 353 9.04 -14.82 -9.38
N GLU A 354 10.15 -14.16 -9.08
CA GLU A 354 10.93 -14.34 -7.85
C GLU A 354 10.31 -13.60 -6.65
N TYR A 355 8.99 -13.74 -6.44
CA TYR A 355 8.28 -13.07 -5.35
C TYR A 355 8.80 -13.47 -3.97
N ASP A 356 8.88 -14.78 -3.73
CA ASP A 356 9.23 -15.34 -2.42
C ASP A 356 10.75 -15.39 -2.19
N GLU A 357 11.54 -15.48 -3.26
CA GLU A 357 12.99 -15.55 -3.18
C GLU A 357 13.67 -14.20 -3.04
N VAL A 358 13.11 -13.15 -3.66
CA VAL A 358 13.75 -11.83 -3.76
C VAL A 358 12.85 -10.71 -3.26
N GLY A 359 11.64 -10.59 -3.80
CA GLY A 359 10.83 -9.40 -3.63
C GLY A 359 10.27 -9.24 -2.22
N ILE A 360 9.59 -10.24 -1.69
CA ILE A 360 9.03 -10.23 -0.33
C ILE A 360 10.13 -10.15 0.73
N PRO A 361 11.23 -10.94 0.66
CA PRO A 361 12.35 -10.80 1.61
C PRO A 361 12.99 -9.41 1.60
N PHE A 362 13.14 -8.77 0.43
CA PHE A 362 13.64 -7.41 0.35
C PHE A 362 12.70 -6.41 1.04
N LEU A 363 11.40 -6.44 0.75
CA LEU A 363 10.42 -5.53 1.37
C LEU A 363 10.32 -5.74 2.88
N ALA A 364 10.35 -7.00 3.34
CA ALA A 364 10.32 -7.33 4.75
C ALA A 364 11.57 -6.78 5.47
N GLN A 365 12.76 -7.01 4.92
CA GLN A 365 14.00 -6.50 5.51
C GLN A 365 14.06 -4.98 5.48
N LEU A 366 13.63 -4.35 4.39
CA LEU A 366 13.55 -2.87 4.31
C LEU A 366 12.68 -2.30 5.44
N GLY A 367 11.52 -2.92 5.69
CA GLY A 367 10.65 -2.55 6.81
C GLY A 367 11.36 -2.67 8.17
N ARG A 368 12.14 -3.75 8.39
CA ARG A 368 12.90 -3.96 9.61
C ARG A 368 14.03 -2.95 9.80
N GLU A 369 14.77 -2.60 8.75
CA GLU A 369 15.84 -1.58 8.81
C GLU A 369 15.25 -0.21 9.20
N LEU A 370 14.16 0.22 8.57
CA LEU A 370 13.50 1.49 8.88
C LEU A 370 12.87 1.47 10.29
N TYR A 371 12.29 0.36 10.72
CA TYR A 371 11.77 0.22 12.08
C TYR A 371 12.89 0.32 13.13
N GLN A 372 14.05 -0.30 12.92
CA GLN A 372 15.19 -0.19 13.80
C GLN A 372 15.73 1.25 13.86
N TYR A 373 15.73 1.96 12.72
CA TYR A 373 16.07 3.39 12.69
C TYR A 373 15.09 4.21 13.53
N GLU A 374 13.77 3.97 13.38
CA GLU A 374 12.73 4.69 14.12
C GLU A 374 12.77 4.43 15.64
N LEU A 375 13.15 3.23 16.08
CA LEU A 375 13.39 2.93 17.50
C LEU A 375 14.50 3.78 18.12
N GLN A 376 15.48 4.18 17.32
CA GLN A 376 16.64 4.97 17.76
C GLN A 376 16.43 6.48 17.56
N ARG A 377 15.46 6.87 16.73
CA ARG A 377 15.17 8.27 16.43
C ARG A 377 14.63 9.00 17.67
N LYS A 378 15.27 10.12 18.04
CA LYS A 378 14.76 11.01 19.09
C LYS A 378 13.57 11.82 18.54
N ARG A 379 12.43 11.69 19.16
CA ARG A 379 11.18 12.40 18.82
C ARG A 379 10.91 13.57 19.73
#